data_79cf3dec1b5471e841fe28d82a350508
#
_entry.id   79cf3dec1b5471e841fe28d82a350508
#
_cell.length_a   1.000
_cell.length_b   1.000
_cell.length_c   1.000
_cell.angle_alpha   90.00
_cell.angle_beta   90.00
_cell.angle_gamma   90.00
#
_symmetry.space_group_name_H-M   'P 1'
#
loop_
_entity.id
_entity.type
_entity.pdbx_description
1 polymer ?
#
loop_
_entity_poly.entity_id
_entity_poly.type
_entity_poly.pdbx_seq_one_letter_code
_entity_poly.pdbx_strand_id
1 'polypeptide(L)'
;YNTMDMINWQALQGHTNEVSTAVQNLSRFYKLTLSRKKGISTIECEEEHVSIYITLQNMRYHDSIDFISDIPDELMEYQIPKLTLQPVVENAILHGILEKESKSGTIVLTGWLEESDIVILISDDGVGISPEKLQTILSGTGQSSSGGTNIAIYNTHRRLQILYGQKYGLSYTSISGQGTEVQIRIPAKKES
;
A
#
# COMPACT_ATOMS: atom_id res chain seq x y z
N TYR A 1 -12.57 -11.26 -3.59
CA TYR A 1 -13.22 -11.99 -4.70
C TYR A 1 -12.25 -12.17 -5.87
N ASN A 2 -11.65 -11.11 -6.40
CA ASN A 2 -10.75 -11.17 -7.57
C ASN A 2 -9.60 -12.18 -7.46
N THR A 3 -8.98 -12.31 -6.28
CA THR A 3 -7.90 -13.28 -6.05
C THR A 3 -8.41 -14.73 -6.07
N MET A 4 -9.61 -14.97 -5.53
CA MET A 4 -10.24 -16.30 -5.57
C MET A 4 -10.63 -16.70 -6.98
N ASP A 5 -11.13 -15.76 -7.80
CA ASP A 5 -11.45 -16.01 -9.21
C ASP A 5 -10.20 -16.36 -10.01
N MET A 6 -9.08 -15.66 -9.76
CA MET A 6 -7.78 -15.98 -10.34
C MET A 6 -7.32 -17.40 -9.97
N ILE A 7 -7.38 -17.77 -8.68
CA ILE A 7 -7.01 -19.10 -8.19
C ILE A 7 -7.87 -20.18 -8.87
N ASN A 8 -9.18 -19.94 -8.94
CA ASN A 8 -10.10 -20.87 -9.61
C ASN A 8 -9.77 -21.03 -11.11
N TRP A 9 -9.48 -19.94 -11.80
CA TRP A 9 -9.08 -19.98 -13.20
C TRP A 9 -7.77 -20.77 -13.40
N GLN A 10 -6.74 -20.53 -12.60
CA GLN A 10 -5.48 -21.27 -12.62
C GLN A 10 -5.69 -22.77 -12.37
N ALA A 11 -6.58 -23.12 -11.43
CA ALA A 11 -6.92 -24.50 -11.14
C ALA A 11 -7.59 -25.20 -12.34
N LEU A 12 -8.50 -24.51 -13.04
CA LEU A 12 -9.17 -25.04 -14.24
C LEU A 12 -8.19 -25.24 -15.41
N GLN A 13 -7.11 -24.45 -15.47
CA GLN A 13 -6.04 -24.62 -16.47
C GLN A 13 -5.02 -25.72 -16.09
N GLY A 14 -5.12 -26.30 -14.89
CA GLY A 14 -4.18 -27.31 -14.41
C GLY A 14 -2.85 -26.75 -13.91
N HIS A 15 -2.76 -25.45 -13.64
CA HIS A 15 -1.57 -24.76 -13.16
C HIS A 15 -1.39 -24.96 -11.63
N THR A 16 -1.09 -26.19 -11.23
CA THR A 16 -1.09 -26.61 -9.79
C THR A 16 -0.11 -25.84 -8.94
N ASN A 17 1.08 -25.51 -9.47
CA ASN A 17 2.11 -24.77 -8.73
C ASN A 17 1.67 -23.34 -8.45
N GLU A 18 1.10 -22.67 -9.45
CA GLU A 18 0.58 -21.30 -9.35
C GLU A 18 -0.58 -21.24 -8.36
N VAL A 19 -1.47 -22.22 -8.37
CA VAL A 19 -2.56 -22.36 -7.40
C VAL A 19 -1.99 -22.51 -5.99
N SER A 20 -1.01 -23.41 -5.80
CA SER A 20 -0.37 -23.63 -4.50
C SER A 20 0.28 -22.34 -3.96
N THR A 21 1.04 -21.64 -4.81
CA THR A 21 1.69 -20.37 -4.46
C THR A 21 0.67 -19.29 -4.11
N ALA A 22 -0.39 -19.14 -4.89
CA ALA A 22 -1.43 -18.16 -4.62
C ALA A 22 -2.16 -18.43 -3.29
N VAL A 23 -2.49 -19.69 -3.00
CA VAL A 23 -3.15 -20.07 -1.74
C VAL A 23 -2.24 -19.82 -0.54
N GLN A 24 -0.94 -20.14 -0.63
CA GLN A 24 0.03 -19.87 0.42
C GLN A 24 0.15 -18.36 0.70
N ASN A 25 0.32 -17.55 -0.34
CA ASN A 25 0.38 -16.10 -0.23
C ASN A 25 -0.90 -15.52 0.37
N LEU A 26 -2.05 -15.96 -0.08
CA LEU A 26 -3.34 -15.53 0.44
C LEU A 26 -3.52 -15.89 1.92
N SER A 27 -3.11 -17.09 2.31
CA SER A 27 -3.13 -17.54 3.72
C SER A 27 -2.23 -16.65 4.59
N ARG A 28 -1.01 -16.34 4.12
CA ARG A 28 -0.07 -15.46 4.84
C ARG A 28 -0.59 -14.02 4.91
N PHE A 29 -1.13 -13.49 3.83
CA PHE A 29 -1.79 -12.19 3.79
C PHE A 29 -2.87 -12.05 4.87
N TYR A 30 -3.79 -13.00 4.95
CA TYR A 30 -4.84 -13.00 5.97
C TYR A 30 -4.29 -13.18 7.38
N LYS A 31 -3.26 -14.00 7.58
CA LYS A 31 -2.62 -14.17 8.89
C LYS A 31 -2.03 -12.86 9.41
N LEU A 32 -1.36 -12.08 8.57
CA LEU A 32 -0.84 -10.76 8.92
C LEU A 32 -1.99 -9.77 9.21
N THR A 33 -3.02 -9.75 8.37
CA THR A 33 -4.19 -8.88 8.54
C THR A 33 -4.93 -9.17 9.85
N LEU A 34 -5.18 -10.45 10.16
CA LEU A 34 -6.02 -10.89 11.28
C LEU A 34 -5.23 -11.10 12.58
N SER A 35 -3.91 -10.90 12.58
CA SER A 35 -3.10 -11.08 13.78
C SER A 35 -3.64 -10.26 14.96
N ARG A 36 -3.74 -10.89 16.16
CA ARG A 36 -4.47 -10.37 17.34
C ARG A 36 -3.85 -9.16 18.05
N LYS A 37 -2.70 -8.63 17.62
CA LYS A 37 -2.10 -7.43 18.22
C LYS A 37 -3.02 -6.23 17.96
N LYS A 38 -3.40 -5.52 19.01
CA LYS A 38 -4.40 -4.41 19.09
C LYS A 38 -4.15 -3.27 18.07
N GLY A 39 -4.41 -3.50 16.78
CA GLY A 39 -4.36 -2.43 15.76
C GLY A 39 -2.96 -1.88 15.43
N ILE A 40 -1.90 -2.37 16.09
CA ILE A 40 -0.50 -1.97 15.87
C ILE A 40 0.26 -3.16 15.26
N SER A 41 1.20 -2.87 14.39
CA SER A 41 2.11 -3.77 13.70
C SER A 41 3.54 -3.22 13.78
N THR A 42 4.49 -3.88 13.14
CA THR A 42 5.82 -3.35 12.86
C THR A 42 5.93 -2.95 11.39
N ILE A 43 6.91 -2.11 11.07
CA ILE A 43 7.20 -1.73 9.67
C ILE A 43 7.50 -2.99 8.84
N GLU A 44 8.29 -3.94 9.39
CA GLU A 44 8.56 -5.23 8.75
C GLU A 44 7.29 -5.98 8.36
N CYS A 45 6.32 -6.09 9.28
CA CYS A 45 5.06 -6.79 9.00
C CYS A 45 4.20 -6.05 7.96
N GLU A 46 4.21 -4.73 7.94
CA GLU A 46 3.48 -3.93 6.94
C GLU A 46 4.16 -4.02 5.57
N GLU A 47 5.49 -3.99 5.51
CA GLU A 47 6.27 -4.21 4.29
C GLU A 47 6.00 -5.60 3.71
N GLU A 48 6.10 -6.65 4.53
CA GLU A 48 5.77 -8.01 4.13
C GLU A 48 4.33 -8.10 3.60
N HIS A 49 3.38 -7.46 4.29
CA HIS A 49 1.98 -7.47 3.90
C HIS A 49 1.76 -6.85 2.51
N VAL A 50 2.40 -5.71 2.21
CA VAL A 50 2.29 -5.09 0.87
C VAL A 50 3.05 -5.87 -0.19
N SER A 51 4.20 -6.48 0.14
CA SER A 51 4.95 -7.34 -0.77
C SER A 51 4.11 -8.54 -1.23
N ILE A 52 3.43 -9.20 -0.29
CA ILE A 52 2.51 -10.32 -0.60
C ILE A 52 1.33 -9.81 -1.45
N TYR A 53 0.76 -8.65 -1.12
CA TYR A 53 -0.31 -8.06 -1.91
C TYR A 53 0.12 -7.83 -3.36
N ILE A 54 1.29 -7.23 -3.58
CA ILE A 54 1.84 -6.99 -4.93
C ILE A 54 2.09 -8.31 -5.66
N THR A 55 2.62 -9.33 -4.98
CA THR A 55 2.81 -10.66 -5.55
C THR A 55 1.47 -11.23 -6.06
N LEU A 56 0.41 -11.13 -5.27
CA LEU A 56 -0.94 -11.57 -5.68
C LEU A 56 -1.49 -10.74 -6.85
N GLN A 57 -1.20 -9.43 -6.91
CA GLN A 57 -1.57 -8.60 -8.06
C GLN A 57 -0.78 -8.99 -9.32
N ASN A 58 0.52 -9.27 -9.19
CA ASN A 58 1.36 -9.71 -10.30
C ASN A 58 0.91 -11.03 -10.89
N MET A 59 0.48 -11.99 -10.09
CA MET A 59 -0.15 -13.22 -10.57
C MET A 59 -1.41 -12.95 -11.41
N ARG A 60 -2.11 -11.84 -11.16
CA ARG A 60 -3.32 -11.44 -11.88
C ARG A 60 -3.01 -10.61 -13.14
N TYR A 61 -2.00 -9.76 -13.07
CA TYR A 61 -1.67 -8.77 -14.10
C TYR A 61 -0.38 -9.08 -14.86
N HIS A 62 0.05 -10.37 -14.85
CA HIS A 62 1.17 -10.88 -15.64
C HIS A 62 2.48 -10.16 -15.37
N ASP A 63 2.87 -10.07 -14.09
CA ASP A 63 4.13 -9.47 -13.63
C ASP A 63 4.36 -8.04 -14.13
N SER A 64 3.30 -7.23 -14.09
CA SER A 64 3.32 -5.87 -14.60
C SER A 64 3.77 -4.81 -13.58
N ILE A 65 4.00 -5.20 -12.32
CA ILE A 65 4.33 -4.29 -11.22
C ILE A 65 5.68 -4.67 -10.64
N ASP A 66 6.68 -3.83 -10.85
CA ASP A 66 7.95 -3.93 -10.15
C ASP A 66 7.84 -3.30 -8.76
N PHE A 67 8.34 -4.00 -7.73
CA PHE A 67 8.35 -3.51 -6.37
C PHE A 67 9.76 -3.48 -5.82
N ILE A 68 10.19 -2.31 -5.39
CA ILE A 68 11.50 -2.08 -4.79
C ILE A 68 11.27 -1.57 -3.37
N SER A 69 11.77 -2.30 -2.36
CA SER A 69 11.80 -1.84 -0.98
C SER A 69 13.24 -1.52 -0.57
N ASP A 70 13.44 -0.31 -0.07
CA ASP A 70 14.72 0.21 0.44
C ASP A 70 14.47 0.86 1.81
N ILE A 71 13.86 0.09 2.73
CA ILE A 71 13.71 0.49 4.14
C ILE A 71 14.89 -0.08 4.93
N PRO A 72 15.66 0.74 5.65
CA PRO A 72 16.76 0.28 6.49
C PRO A 72 16.30 -0.73 7.56
N ASP A 73 17.09 -1.78 7.78
CA ASP A 73 16.79 -2.85 8.76
C ASP A 73 16.51 -2.30 10.16
N GLU A 74 17.19 -1.22 10.54
CA GLU A 74 17.03 -0.53 11.83
C GLU A 74 15.61 0.03 12.05
N LEU A 75 14.83 0.26 10.98
CA LEU A 75 13.45 0.73 11.05
C LEU A 75 12.42 -0.39 11.15
N MET A 76 12.77 -1.61 10.83
CA MET A 76 11.85 -2.73 10.69
C MET A 76 11.07 -3.05 11.98
N GLU A 77 11.70 -2.85 13.15
CA GLU A 77 11.08 -3.11 14.46
C GLU A 77 10.18 -1.97 14.99
N TYR A 78 10.17 -0.82 14.32
CA TYR A 78 9.33 0.29 14.78
C TYR A 78 7.85 0.01 14.55
N GLN A 79 7.04 0.56 15.46
CA GLN A 79 5.60 0.39 15.46
C GLN A 79 4.92 1.28 14.43
N ILE A 80 3.96 0.71 13.72
CA ILE A 80 3.07 1.41 12.79
C ILE A 80 1.64 0.86 12.96
N PRO A 81 0.58 1.65 12.85
CA PRO A 81 -0.78 1.14 12.83
C PRO A 81 -0.98 0.18 11.65
N LYS A 82 -1.63 -0.94 11.89
CA LYS A 82 -1.92 -1.95 10.86
C LYS A 82 -2.63 -1.35 9.66
N LEU A 83 -2.35 -1.91 8.47
CA LEU A 83 -2.95 -1.51 7.21
C LEU A 83 -2.77 0.00 6.95
N THR A 84 -1.57 0.51 7.24
CA THR A 84 -1.20 1.90 6.91
C THR A 84 -0.60 1.98 5.51
N LEU A 85 0.27 1.04 5.12
CA LEU A 85 0.92 1.04 3.81
C LEU A 85 -0.01 0.51 2.71
N GLN A 86 -0.81 -0.52 2.99
CA GLN A 86 -1.63 -1.20 1.98
C GLN A 86 -2.56 -0.27 1.20
N PRO A 87 -3.37 0.62 1.80
CA PRO A 87 -4.27 1.49 1.03
C PRO A 87 -3.52 2.41 0.05
N VAL A 88 -2.30 2.81 0.40
CA VAL A 88 -1.46 3.66 -0.45
C VAL A 88 -0.94 2.86 -1.65
N VAL A 89 -0.39 1.66 -1.40
CA VAL A 89 0.08 0.75 -2.45
C VAL A 89 -1.06 0.31 -3.36
N GLU A 90 -2.23 -0.01 -2.79
CA GLU A 90 -3.42 -0.34 -3.56
C GLU A 90 -3.85 0.81 -4.49
N ASN A 91 -3.81 2.04 -4.00
CA ASN A 91 -4.10 3.23 -4.79
C ASN A 91 -3.07 3.44 -5.92
N ALA A 92 -1.79 3.26 -5.64
CA ALA A 92 -0.71 3.34 -6.63
C ALA A 92 -0.90 2.33 -7.77
N ILE A 93 -1.29 1.09 -7.44
CA ILE A 93 -1.56 0.05 -8.43
C ILE A 93 -2.81 0.38 -9.24
N LEU A 94 -3.96 0.52 -8.58
CA LEU A 94 -5.26 0.58 -9.26
C LEU A 94 -5.50 1.89 -10.00
N HIS A 95 -5.02 3.01 -9.45
CA HIS A 95 -5.28 4.35 -9.97
C HIS A 95 -4.03 5.05 -10.52
N GLY A 96 -2.86 4.46 -10.33
CA GLY A 96 -1.60 4.93 -10.90
C GLY A 96 -1.17 4.04 -12.08
N ILE A 97 -0.66 2.85 -11.77
CA ILE A 97 0.03 1.99 -12.75
C ILE A 97 -0.94 1.37 -13.75
N LEU A 98 -2.06 0.80 -13.29
CA LEU A 98 -3.01 0.11 -14.19
C LEU A 98 -3.83 1.05 -15.09
N GLU A 99 -3.82 2.35 -14.82
CA GLU A 99 -4.41 3.37 -15.67
C GLU A 99 -3.46 3.81 -16.82
N LYS A 100 -2.17 3.41 -16.79
CA LYS A 100 -1.24 3.61 -17.91
C LYS A 100 -1.67 2.76 -19.12
N GLU A 101 -1.38 3.21 -20.32
CA GLU A 101 -1.58 2.41 -21.54
C GLU A 101 -0.79 1.09 -21.48
N SER A 102 0.45 1.13 -20.95
CA SER A 102 1.29 -0.06 -20.75
C SER A 102 0.75 -1.01 -19.68
N LYS A 103 -0.07 -0.51 -18.75
CA LYS A 103 -0.54 -1.21 -17.53
C LYS A 103 0.61 -1.83 -16.72
N SER A 104 1.79 -1.24 -16.79
CA SER A 104 2.99 -1.68 -16.07
C SER A 104 3.73 -0.51 -15.47
N GLY A 105 4.43 -0.75 -14.36
CA GLY A 105 5.18 0.30 -13.67
C GLY A 105 5.87 -0.19 -12.42
N THR A 106 6.47 0.76 -11.71
CA THR A 106 7.30 0.52 -10.55
C THR A 106 6.72 1.22 -9.32
N ILE A 107 6.74 0.53 -8.19
CA ILE A 107 6.50 1.10 -6.86
C ILE A 107 7.78 1.01 -6.06
N VAL A 108 8.21 2.14 -5.51
CA VAL A 108 9.38 2.21 -4.62
C VAL A 108 8.91 2.59 -3.22
N LEU A 109 9.33 1.79 -2.24
CA LEU A 109 9.08 2.00 -0.82
C LEU A 109 10.41 2.32 -0.13
N THR A 110 10.54 3.51 0.43
CA THR A 110 11.72 3.93 1.19
C THR A 110 11.35 4.45 2.56
N GLY A 111 12.33 4.55 3.48
CA GLY A 111 12.05 5.07 4.81
C GLY A 111 13.32 5.59 5.50
N TRP A 112 13.15 6.56 6.41
CA TRP A 112 14.24 7.11 7.22
C TRP A 112 13.73 7.67 8.55
N LEU A 113 14.67 7.83 9.49
CA LEU A 113 14.44 8.60 10.71
C LEU A 113 14.65 10.08 10.44
N GLU A 114 13.73 10.90 10.88
CA GLU A 114 13.83 12.34 10.88
C GLU A 114 13.54 12.85 12.29
N GLU A 115 14.61 13.20 13.03
CA GLU A 115 14.55 13.55 14.45
C GLU A 115 13.93 12.42 15.30
N SER A 116 12.71 12.62 15.78
CA SER A 116 11.93 11.64 16.58
C SER A 116 10.80 11.00 15.80
N ASP A 117 10.74 11.21 14.49
CA ASP A 117 9.70 10.69 13.61
C ASP A 117 10.29 9.69 12.61
N ILE A 118 9.47 8.79 12.14
CA ILE A 118 9.74 7.96 10.96
C ILE A 118 8.97 8.53 9.79
N VAL A 119 9.67 8.66 8.70
CA VAL A 119 9.10 9.01 7.39
C VAL A 119 9.21 7.81 6.48
N ILE A 120 8.08 7.39 5.93
CA ILE A 120 8.01 6.35 4.90
C ILE A 120 7.50 7.03 3.62
N LEU A 121 8.19 6.80 2.50
CA LEU A 121 7.83 7.32 1.20
C LEU A 121 7.46 6.16 0.28
N ILE A 122 6.29 6.25 -0.34
CA ILE A 122 5.82 5.34 -1.38
C ILE A 122 5.71 6.17 -2.66
N SER A 123 6.50 5.78 -3.67
CA SER A 123 6.52 6.44 -4.98
C SER A 123 6.07 5.48 -6.06
N ASP A 124 5.20 5.91 -6.95
CA ASP A 124 4.80 5.18 -8.16
C ASP A 124 5.08 6.01 -9.43
N ASP A 125 5.33 5.34 -10.52
CA ASP A 125 5.49 5.92 -11.86
C ASP A 125 4.19 5.86 -12.68
N GLY A 126 3.06 5.87 -12.02
CA GLY A 126 1.73 5.81 -12.62
C GLY A 126 1.33 7.09 -13.38
N VAL A 127 0.05 7.18 -13.70
CA VAL A 127 -0.50 8.35 -14.43
C VAL A 127 -0.53 9.66 -13.61
N GLY A 128 -0.22 9.59 -12.32
CA GLY A 128 -0.32 10.73 -11.42
C GLY A 128 -1.76 11.16 -11.10
N ILE A 129 -1.88 12.20 -10.31
CA ILE A 129 -3.15 12.73 -9.81
C ILE A 129 -3.31 14.18 -10.29
N SER A 130 -4.47 14.54 -10.81
CA SER A 130 -4.75 15.92 -11.21
C SER A 130 -4.76 16.87 -10.01
N PRO A 131 -4.39 18.15 -10.16
CA PRO A 131 -4.38 19.11 -9.05
C PRO A 131 -5.71 19.22 -8.31
N GLU A 132 -6.84 19.10 -9.02
CA GLU A 132 -8.19 19.17 -8.45
C GLU A 132 -8.46 17.95 -7.53
N LYS A 133 -8.09 16.75 -7.96
CA LYS A 133 -8.21 15.53 -7.13
C LYS A 133 -7.26 15.58 -5.95
N LEU A 134 -6.01 16.06 -6.15
CA LEU A 134 -5.01 16.14 -5.11
C LEU A 134 -5.47 16.99 -3.93
N GLN A 135 -6.15 18.12 -4.18
CA GLN A 135 -6.72 18.99 -3.14
C GLN A 135 -7.80 18.30 -2.29
N THR A 136 -8.46 17.29 -2.82
CA THR A 136 -9.62 16.65 -2.17
C THR A 136 -9.31 15.28 -1.58
N ILE A 137 -8.16 14.67 -1.93
CA ILE A 137 -7.86 13.27 -1.57
C ILE A 137 -7.79 13.06 -0.04
N LEU A 138 -7.30 14.03 0.71
CA LEU A 138 -7.20 13.98 2.17
C LEU A 138 -8.34 14.70 2.90
N SER A 139 -9.25 15.36 2.18
CA SER A 139 -10.36 16.11 2.79
C SER A 139 -11.59 15.25 3.06
N GLY A 140 -11.68 14.07 2.44
CA GLY A 140 -12.86 13.21 2.51
C GLY A 140 -14.09 13.75 1.77
N THR A 141 -13.95 14.89 1.05
CA THR A 141 -15.06 15.57 0.33
C THR A 141 -15.17 15.17 -1.13
N GLY A 142 -14.21 14.38 -1.64
CA GLY A 142 -14.24 13.91 -3.02
C GLY A 142 -15.42 12.99 -3.27
N GLN A 143 -16.30 13.34 -4.22
CA GLN A 143 -17.34 12.43 -4.68
C GLN A 143 -16.68 11.18 -5.28
N SER A 144 -16.91 10.02 -4.64
CA SER A 144 -16.43 8.74 -5.11
C SER A 144 -17.24 8.28 -6.32
N SER A 145 -16.84 8.72 -7.52
CA SER A 145 -17.25 8.05 -8.76
C SER A 145 -16.47 6.73 -8.97
N SER A 146 -15.45 6.46 -8.15
CA SER A 146 -14.65 5.23 -8.17
C SER A 146 -14.59 4.67 -6.75
N GLY A 147 -15.43 3.69 -6.47
CA GLY A 147 -15.73 3.18 -5.14
C GLY A 147 -14.52 2.86 -4.23
N GLY A 148 -14.62 3.28 -2.99
CA GLY A 148 -13.90 2.69 -1.86
C GLY A 148 -12.50 3.23 -1.56
N THR A 149 -11.62 3.43 -2.53
CA THR A 149 -10.17 3.65 -2.30
C THR A 149 -9.85 5.02 -1.68
N ASN A 150 -10.53 6.09 -2.12
CA ASN A 150 -10.33 7.43 -1.55
C ASN A 150 -10.78 7.49 -0.08
N ILE A 151 -11.80 6.71 0.28
CA ILE A 151 -12.28 6.59 1.67
C ILE A 151 -11.21 5.91 2.53
N ALA A 152 -10.54 4.87 2.01
CA ALA A 152 -9.49 4.16 2.73
C ALA A 152 -8.27 5.06 3.00
N ILE A 153 -7.84 5.86 2.01
CA ILE A 153 -6.77 6.85 2.16
C ILE A 153 -7.12 7.90 3.21
N TYR A 154 -8.30 8.52 3.09
CA TYR A 154 -8.78 9.50 4.07
C TYR A 154 -8.83 8.90 5.49
N ASN A 155 -9.40 7.71 5.65
CA ASN A 155 -9.48 7.03 6.93
C ASN A 155 -8.10 6.72 7.52
N THR A 156 -7.12 6.32 6.69
CA THR A 156 -5.74 6.09 7.12
C THR A 156 -5.11 7.39 7.60
N HIS A 157 -5.23 8.49 6.84
CA HIS A 157 -4.73 9.80 7.24
C HIS A 157 -5.34 10.25 8.59
N ARG A 158 -6.67 10.22 8.70
CA ARG A 158 -7.38 10.62 9.92
C ARG A 158 -7.03 9.74 11.12
N ARG A 159 -6.89 8.42 10.92
CA ARG A 159 -6.47 7.50 11.98
C ARG A 159 -5.11 7.86 12.54
N LEU A 160 -4.12 8.17 11.69
CA LEU A 160 -2.79 8.59 12.13
C LEU A 160 -2.85 9.90 12.93
N GLN A 161 -3.66 10.87 12.47
CA GLN A 161 -3.86 12.13 13.20
C GLN A 161 -4.54 11.94 14.56
N ILE A 162 -5.53 11.05 14.66
CA ILE A 162 -6.21 10.74 15.92
C ILE A 162 -5.25 10.05 16.90
N LEU A 163 -4.41 9.14 16.42
CA LEU A 163 -3.47 8.38 17.26
C LEU A 163 -2.28 9.20 17.73
N TYR A 164 -1.77 10.09 16.88
CA TYR A 164 -0.46 10.72 17.09
C TYR A 164 -0.47 12.24 17.09
N GLY A 165 -1.56 12.86 16.64
CA GLY A 165 -1.69 14.33 16.55
C GLY A 165 -1.65 14.85 15.10
N GLN A 166 -2.01 16.12 14.93
CA GLN A 166 -2.26 16.73 13.61
C GLN A 166 -1.03 16.82 12.69
N LYS A 167 0.19 16.78 13.24
CA LYS A 167 1.43 16.80 12.44
C LYS A 167 1.72 15.51 11.71
N TYR A 168 1.03 14.41 12.08
CA TYR A 168 1.18 13.08 11.52
C TYR A 168 0.12 12.76 10.48
N GLY A 169 0.38 11.76 9.66
CA GLY A 169 -0.55 11.32 8.63
C GLY A 169 0.10 11.19 7.26
N LEU A 170 -0.68 11.40 6.23
CA LEU A 170 -0.26 11.30 4.84
C LEU A 170 -0.11 12.69 4.22
N SER A 171 0.89 12.86 3.35
CA SER A 171 1.00 13.98 2.42
C SER A 171 1.27 13.46 1.01
N TYR A 172 0.75 14.14 0.02
CA TYR A 172 0.80 13.74 -1.38
C TYR A 172 1.51 14.79 -2.21
N THR A 173 2.42 14.33 -3.07
CA THR A 173 3.01 15.10 -4.17
C THR A 173 2.77 14.31 -5.45
N SER A 174 2.19 14.91 -6.47
CA SER A 174 1.91 14.22 -7.71
C SER A 174 1.96 15.17 -8.90
N ILE A 175 2.46 14.62 -10.02
CA ILE A 175 2.49 15.32 -11.31
C ILE A 175 1.76 14.43 -12.31
N SER A 176 0.73 14.97 -12.94
CA SER A 176 -0.04 14.26 -13.97
C SER A 176 0.88 13.76 -15.08
N GLY A 177 0.82 12.46 -15.37
CA GLY A 177 1.65 11.77 -16.35
C GLY A 177 3.05 11.35 -15.86
N GLN A 178 3.42 11.62 -14.59
CA GLN A 178 4.75 11.29 -14.06
C GLN A 178 4.73 10.40 -12.82
N GLY A 179 3.55 10.26 -12.17
CA GLY A 179 3.38 9.42 -11.00
C GLY A 179 3.02 10.19 -9.73
N THR A 180 3.07 9.48 -8.60
CA THR A 180 2.68 10.01 -7.29
C THR A 180 3.68 9.61 -6.22
N GLU A 181 3.95 10.52 -5.30
CA GLU A 181 4.69 10.27 -4.07
C GLU A 181 3.77 10.50 -2.87
N VAL A 182 3.73 9.52 -1.97
CA VAL A 182 2.97 9.59 -0.73
C VAL A 182 3.94 9.46 0.44
N GLN A 183 4.03 10.51 1.22
CA GLN A 183 4.81 10.51 2.44
C GLN A 183 3.90 10.18 3.61
N ILE A 184 4.32 9.23 4.44
CA ILE A 184 3.67 8.82 5.69
C ILE A 184 4.59 9.23 6.83
N ARG A 185 4.11 10.07 7.75
CA ARG A 185 4.87 10.48 8.94
C ARG A 185 4.22 9.92 10.19
N ILE A 186 5.02 9.25 11.02
CA ILE A 186 4.61 8.67 12.31
C ILE A 186 5.70 8.91 13.36
N PRO A 187 5.38 8.90 14.68
CA PRO A 187 6.41 8.97 15.72
C PRO A 187 7.24 7.68 15.75
N ALA A 188 8.55 7.81 15.98
CA ALA A 188 9.44 6.68 16.14
C ALA A 188 9.21 6.00 17.51
N LYS A 189 8.49 4.87 17.50
CA LYS A 189 8.18 4.06 18.70
C LYS A 189 8.54 2.61 18.45
N LYS A 190 9.26 1.99 19.40
CA LYS A 190 9.48 0.54 19.43
C LYS A 190 8.63 -0.11 20.51
N GLU A 191 8.36 -1.40 20.38
CA GLU A 191 7.73 -2.18 21.44
C GLU A 191 8.68 -2.22 22.65
N SER A 192 8.22 -1.81 23.84
CA SER A 192 8.99 -1.86 25.10
C SER A 192 8.87 -3.23 25.74
#